data_5fa1a904c8ee8b5944f0f8b2a0df3c77
#
_entry.id   5fa1a904c8ee8b5944f0f8b2a0df3c77
#
_cell.length_a   1.000
_cell.length_b   1.000
_cell.length_c   1.000
_cell.angle_alpha   90.00
_cell.angle_beta   90.00
_cell.angle_gamma   90.00
#
_symmetry.space_group_name_H-M   'P 1'
#
loop_
_entity.id
_entity.type
_entity.pdbx_description
1 polymer ?
#
loop_
_entity_poly.entity_id
_entity_poly.type
_entity_poly.pdbx_seq_one_letter_code
_entity_poly.pdbx_strand_id
1 'polypeptide(L)'
;VDLKLEVIVLPVSDTERAKAFYEKLGLRLDLDTGPSDEFRGVHFTPPGSGCSIMFGEGMTAAAPGSVQGLYLIVSDIEAARRELRERGIDVSDVFHDAGGVLFHGHEGGDVTHRAPGQQRLAGRHPQGNSYSSFATFADPDGNGWVLQEITERFPGR
;
A
#
# COMPACT_ATOMS: atom_id res chain seq x y z
N VAL A 1 -18.14 -21.89 -1.57
CA VAL A 1 -16.85 -21.94 -0.87
C VAL A 1 -16.39 -20.52 -0.59
N ASP A 2 -15.91 -20.26 0.61
CA ASP A 2 -15.34 -18.96 0.97
C ASP A 2 -13.87 -18.91 0.51
N LEU A 3 -13.49 -17.81 -0.14
CA LEU A 3 -12.13 -17.53 -0.55
C LEU A 3 -11.67 -16.26 0.17
N LYS A 4 -10.60 -16.38 0.96
CA LYS A 4 -10.00 -15.25 1.69
C LYS A 4 -8.59 -15.02 1.18
N LEU A 5 -8.26 -13.75 0.95
CA LEU A 5 -6.88 -13.40 0.61
C LEU A 5 -6.05 -13.46 1.90
N GLU A 6 -5.08 -14.35 1.95
CA GLU A 6 -4.25 -14.59 3.14
C GLU A 6 -2.97 -13.75 3.10
N VAL A 7 -2.27 -13.81 1.96
CA VAL A 7 -0.93 -13.21 1.87
C VAL A 7 -0.61 -12.77 0.45
N ILE A 8 0.12 -11.67 0.34
CA ILE A 8 0.73 -11.18 -0.89
C ILE A 8 2.25 -11.25 -0.72
N VAL A 9 2.94 -11.88 -1.68
CA VAL A 9 4.40 -11.92 -1.70
C VAL A 9 4.93 -10.68 -2.41
N LEU A 10 5.80 -9.92 -1.72
CA LEU A 10 6.46 -8.75 -2.28
C LEU A 10 7.87 -9.09 -2.74
N PRO A 11 8.23 -8.76 -3.98
CA PRO A 11 9.59 -8.91 -4.46
C PRO A 11 10.48 -7.78 -3.90
N VAL A 12 11.48 -8.17 -3.12
CA VAL A 12 12.45 -7.24 -2.52
C VAL A 12 13.88 -7.70 -2.80
N SER A 13 14.81 -6.77 -2.88
CA SER A 13 16.23 -7.05 -3.13
C SER A 13 17.04 -7.24 -1.85
N ASP A 14 16.56 -6.69 -0.73
CA ASP A 14 17.24 -6.70 0.56
C ASP A 14 16.21 -6.90 1.66
N THR A 15 16.21 -8.09 2.26
CA THR A 15 15.23 -8.49 3.28
C THR A 15 15.33 -7.64 4.54
N GLU A 16 16.52 -7.29 5.01
CA GLU A 16 16.70 -6.46 6.20
C GLU A 16 16.20 -5.03 5.98
N ARG A 17 16.50 -4.46 4.82
CA ARG A 17 16.04 -3.12 4.46
C ARG A 17 14.51 -3.07 4.35
N ALA A 18 13.91 -4.06 3.72
CA ALA A 18 12.46 -4.17 3.63
C ALA A 18 11.83 -4.34 5.02
N LYS A 19 12.39 -5.22 5.87
CA LYS A 19 11.91 -5.43 7.24
C LYS A 19 11.92 -4.12 8.03
N ALA A 20 13.02 -3.39 8.04
CA ALA A 20 13.13 -2.11 8.72
C ALA A 20 12.10 -1.08 8.21
N PHE A 21 11.82 -1.08 6.92
CA PHE A 21 10.79 -0.21 6.34
C PHE A 21 9.40 -0.55 6.84
N TYR A 22 9.00 -1.81 6.81
CA TYR A 22 7.64 -2.22 7.21
C TYR A 22 7.42 -2.14 8.73
N GLU A 23 8.47 -2.32 9.54
CA GLU A 23 8.43 -2.00 10.98
C GLU A 23 8.19 -0.50 11.19
N LYS A 24 8.92 0.35 10.48
CA LYS A 24 8.75 1.81 10.53
C LYS A 24 7.37 2.25 10.04
N LEU A 25 6.83 1.60 9.01
CA LEU A 25 5.48 1.83 8.53
C LEU A 25 4.41 1.52 9.59
N GLY A 26 4.74 0.67 10.56
CA GLY A 26 3.86 0.31 11.67
C GLY A 26 3.09 -0.99 11.45
N LEU A 27 3.52 -1.81 10.51
CA LEU A 27 2.96 -3.14 10.36
C LEU A 27 3.42 -4.05 11.51
N ARG A 28 2.56 -4.99 11.90
CA ARG A 28 2.88 -5.99 12.92
C ARG A 28 3.74 -7.09 12.30
N LEU A 29 4.91 -7.33 12.89
CA LEU A 29 5.72 -8.49 12.54
C LEU A 29 5.09 -9.75 13.12
N ASP A 30 4.70 -10.68 12.28
CA ASP A 30 4.09 -11.95 12.69
C ASP A 30 5.11 -13.08 12.71
N LEU A 31 6.04 -13.09 11.76
CA LEU A 31 7.05 -14.14 11.62
C LEU A 31 8.30 -13.60 10.96
N ASP A 32 9.46 -14.02 11.45
CA ASP A 32 10.75 -13.94 10.78
C ASP A 32 11.48 -15.27 11.04
N THR A 33 11.69 -16.05 9.98
CA THR A 33 12.38 -17.36 10.10
C THR A 33 13.88 -17.21 10.35
N GLY A 34 14.40 -15.97 10.27
CA GLY A 34 15.82 -15.68 10.38
C GLY A 34 16.59 -15.99 9.10
N PRO A 35 17.84 -15.51 9.02
CA PRO A 35 18.72 -15.78 7.88
C PRO A 35 18.99 -17.28 7.74
N SER A 36 18.96 -17.77 6.51
CA SER A 36 19.44 -19.08 6.13
C SER A 36 20.06 -19.02 4.73
N ASP A 37 20.85 -20.03 4.36
CA ASP A 37 21.51 -20.06 3.05
C ASP A 37 20.54 -20.30 1.88
N GLU A 38 19.35 -20.84 2.17
CA GLU A 38 18.40 -21.27 1.14
C GLU A 38 17.07 -20.54 1.20
N PHE A 39 16.64 -20.09 2.37
CA PHE A 39 15.31 -19.54 2.57
C PHE A 39 15.27 -18.61 3.77
N ARG A 40 14.60 -17.47 3.59
CA ARG A 40 14.16 -16.61 4.67
C ARG A 40 12.80 -16.02 4.34
N GLY A 41 11.85 -16.14 5.29
CA GLY A 41 10.52 -15.56 5.16
C GLY A 41 10.24 -14.58 6.30
N VAL A 42 9.78 -13.40 5.95
CA VAL A 42 9.37 -12.34 6.87
C VAL A 42 7.92 -11.99 6.57
N HIS A 43 7.07 -12.05 7.59
CA HIS A 43 5.63 -11.83 7.52
C HIS A 43 5.24 -10.61 8.32
N PHE A 44 4.49 -9.71 7.69
CA PHE A 44 3.88 -8.56 8.34
C PHE A 44 2.39 -8.47 8.05
N THR A 45 1.63 -8.00 9.04
CA THR A 45 0.20 -7.73 8.85
C THR A 45 -0.09 -6.26 9.19
N PRO A 46 -0.74 -5.50 8.28
CA PRO A 46 -1.24 -4.18 8.60
C PRO A 46 -2.25 -4.25 9.75
N PRO A 47 -2.21 -3.34 10.74
CA PRO A 47 -3.20 -3.31 11.82
C PRO A 47 -4.63 -3.27 11.27
N GLY A 48 -5.47 -4.19 11.75
CA GLY A 48 -6.86 -4.31 11.32
C GLY A 48 -7.08 -5.05 9.99
N SER A 49 -6.02 -5.52 9.32
CA SER A 49 -6.12 -6.30 8.08
C SER A 49 -6.19 -7.80 8.36
N GLY A 50 -6.98 -8.52 7.55
CA GLY A 50 -6.96 -9.98 7.50
C GLY A 50 -5.97 -10.55 6.46
N CYS A 51 -5.35 -9.69 5.65
CA CYS A 51 -4.35 -10.08 4.66
C CYS A 51 -2.97 -9.59 5.08
N SER A 52 -1.98 -10.46 4.95
CA SER A 52 -0.58 -10.17 5.26
C SER A 52 0.24 -9.89 4.01
N ILE A 53 1.42 -9.33 4.21
CA ILE A 53 2.49 -9.33 3.21
C ILE A 53 3.62 -10.25 3.66
N MET A 54 4.32 -10.81 2.71
CA MET A 54 5.47 -11.67 2.95
C MET A 54 6.58 -11.33 1.96
N PHE A 55 7.81 -11.36 2.40
CA PHE A 55 8.98 -11.20 1.56
C PHE A 55 10.16 -11.96 2.14
N GLY A 56 11.22 -12.10 1.38
CA GLY A 56 12.42 -12.78 1.82
C GLY A 56 13.19 -13.41 0.64
N GLU A 57 14.20 -14.16 0.97
CA GLU A 57 15.03 -14.83 -0.01
C GLU A 57 14.34 -16.09 -0.51
N GLY A 58 14.38 -16.32 -1.83
CA GLY A 58 13.76 -17.48 -2.46
C GLY A 58 12.23 -17.49 -2.53
N MET A 59 11.58 -16.37 -2.20
CA MET A 59 10.12 -16.31 -2.10
C MET A 59 9.41 -16.13 -3.43
N THR A 60 10.02 -15.46 -4.40
CA THR A 60 9.45 -15.18 -5.72
C THR A 60 10.53 -14.91 -6.73
N ALA A 61 10.24 -15.21 -8.00
CA ALA A 61 11.09 -14.85 -9.14
C ALA A 61 10.75 -13.47 -9.75
N ALA A 62 9.74 -12.76 -9.21
CA ALA A 62 9.38 -11.44 -9.68
C ALA A 62 10.51 -10.44 -9.38
N ALA A 63 10.68 -9.47 -10.26
CA ALA A 63 11.70 -8.43 -10.08
C ALA A 63 11.42 -7.59 -8.83
N PRO A 64 12.44 -7.25 -8.02
CA PRO A 64 12.28 -6.34 -6.88
C PRO A 64 11.59 -5.05 -7.28
N GLY A 65 10.61 -4.60 -6.49
CA GLY A 65 9.86 -3.37 -6.75
C GLY A 65 8.78 -3.47 -7.83
N SER A 66 8.52 -4.66 -8.39
CA SER A 66 7.59 -4.83 -9.51
C SER A 66 6.11 -4.84 -9.11
N VAL A 67 5.78 -4.94 -7.83
CA VAL A 67 4.38 -4.90 -7.36
C VAL A 67 3.91 -3.47 -7.21
N GLN A 68 2.76 -3.16 -7.82
CA GLN A 68 2.15 -1.83 -7.77
C GLN A 68 0.68 -1.95 -7.38
N GLY A 69 0.12 -0.87 -6.85
CA GLY A 69 -1.31 -0.80 -6.58
C GLY A 69 -1.77 -1.58 -5.34
N LEU A 70 -0.95 -1.64 -4.31
CA LEU A 70 -1.34 -2.16 -3.00
C LEU A 70 -2.08 -1.08 -2.23
N TYR A 71 -3.32 -1.34 -1.83
CA TYR A 71 -4.16 -0.35 -1.15
C TYR A 71 -4.24 -0.61 0.34
N LEU A 72 -3.95 0.43 1.12
CA LEU A 72 -4.23 0.52 2.55
C LEU A 72 -5.38 1.50 2.77
N ILE A 73 -6.40 1.03 3.46
CA ILE A 73 -7.60 1.83 3.71
C ILE A 73 -7.46 2.55 5.04
N VAL A 74 -7.77 3.85 5.02
CA VAL A 74 -7.76 4.71 6.21
C VAL A 74 -9.09 5.45 6.33
N SER A 75 -9.45 5.86 7.54
CA SER A 75 -10.67 6.63 7.79
C SER A 75 -10.45 8.15 7.71
N ASP A 76 -9.20 8.58 7.83
CA ASP A 76 -8.77 9.98 7.73
C ASP A 76 -7.42 10.03 7.03
N ILE A 77 -7.43 10.46 5.78
CA ILE A 77 -6.24 10.47 4.92
C ILE A 77 -5.19 11.47 5.36
N GLU A 78 -5.61 12.62 5.88
CA GLU A 78 -4.68 13.66 6.34
C GLU A 78 -3.97 13.26 7.64
N ALA A 79 -4.72 12.67 8.57
CA ALA A 79 -4.15 12.15 9.81
C ALA A 79 -3.18 10.98 9.53
N ALA A 80 -3.59 10.05 8.67
CA ALA A 80 -2.74 8.92 8.29
C ALA A 80 -1.45 9.37 7.60
N ARG A 81 -1.55 10.30 6.65
CA ARG A 81 -0.37 10.86 5.98
C ARG A 81 0.57 11.52 6.97
N ARG A 82 0.06 12.35 7.88
CA ARG A 82 0.86 13.03 8.90
C ARG A 82 1.61 12.04 9.76
N GLU A 83 0.91 11.03 10.28
CA GLU A 83 1.51 9.99 11.13
C GLU A 83 2.62 9.23 10.39
N LEU A 84 2.40 8.83 9.15
CA LEU A 84 3.41 8.12 8.38
C LEU A 84 4.64 9.00 8.09
N ARG A 85 4.44 10.26 7.81
CA ARG A 85 5.56 11.20 7.63
C ARG A 85 6.36 11.42 8.92
N GLU A 86 5.70 11.49 10.06
CA GLU A 86 6.35 11.57 11.38
C GLU A 86 7.20 10.33 11.65
N ARG A 87 6.78 9.16 11.15
CA ARG A 87 7.56 7.92 11.17
C ARG A 87 8.70 7.89 10.12
N GLY A 88 8.82 8.92 9.28
CA GLY A 88 9.85 9.02 8.25
C GLY A 88 9.55 8.25 6.98
N ILE A 89 8.28 7.98 6.67
CA ILE A 89 7.84 7.45 5.37
C ILE A 89 7.64 8.62 4.41
N ASP A 90 8.19 8.52 3.21
CA ASP A 90 8.01 9.53 2.16
C ASP A 90 6.66 9.34 1.46
N VAL A 91 5.62 9.94 2.05
CA VAL A 91 4.26 9.90 1.52
C VAL A 91 4.00 11.16 0.69
N SER A 92 3.39 10.98 -0.49
CA SER A 92 2.98 12.07 -1.37
C SER A 92 2.03 13.05 -0.67
N ASP A 93 1.81 14.20 -1.28
CA ASP A 93 0.68 15.05 -0.90
C ASP A 93 -0.64 14.31 -1.14
N VAL A 94 -1.65 14.63 -0.33
CA VAL A 94 -3.01 14.10 -0.53
C VAL A 94 -3.56 14.69 -1.83
N PHE A 95 -4.25 13.86 -2.58
CA PHE A 95 -4.92 14.25 -3.82
C PHE A 95 -6.27 13.57 -3.96
N HIS A 96 -7.11 14.10 -4.84
CA HIS A 96 -8.39 13.52 -5.19
C HIS A 96 -8.62 13.59 -6.70
N ASP A 97 -9.57 12.83 -7.21
CA ASP A 97 -10.00 12.90 -8.61
C ASP A 97 -11.07 13.97 -8.77
N ALA A 98 -10.93 14.82 -9.79
CA ALA A 98 -11.90 15.86 -10.14
C ALA A 98 -13.30 15.32 -10.43
N GLY A 99 -13.40 14.09 -10.95
CA GLY A 99 -14.67 13.43 -11.22
C GLY A 99 -15.37 12.87 -9.98
N GLY A 100 -14.71 12.83 -8.83
CA GLY A 100 -15.24 12.26 -7.58
C GLY A 100 -15.54 10.76 -7.67
N VAL A 101 -14.89 10.06 -8.59
CA VAL A 101 -15.05 8.62 -8.83
C VAL A 101 -13.86 7.85 -8.31
N LEU A 102 -14.06 6.54 -8.22
CA LEU A 102 -13.00 5.59 -7.92
C LEU A 102 -11.83 5.77 -8.88
N PHE A 103 -10.67 5.93 -8.29
CA PHE A 103 -9.44 5.99 -9.03
C PHE A 103 -8.94 4.58 -9.34
N HIS A 104 -8.81 4.27 -10.61
CA HIS A 104 -8.26 2.98 -11.04
C HIS A 104 -6.85 3.16 -11.56
N GLY A 105 -5.94 2.33 -11.07
CA GLY A 105 -4.61 2.22 -11.64
C GLY A 105 -4.69 1.75 -13.09
N HIS A 106 -3.83 2.31 -13.93
CA HIS A 106 -3.67 1.91 -15.32
C HIS A 106 -2.54 0.90 -15.52
N GLU A 107 -2.36 0.49 -16.77
CA GLU A 107 -1.19 -0.28 -17.18
C GLU A 107 0.10 0.33 -16.61
N GLY A 108 0.83 -0.46 -15.86
CA GLY A 108 2.00 0.00 -15.13
C GLY A 108 1.78 0.26 -13.63
N GLY A 109 0.53 0.12 -13.13
CA GLY A 109 0.22 0.19 -11.70
C GLY A 109 0.36 1.58 -11.07
N ASP A 110 0.65 2.61 -11.85
CA ASP A 110 0.72 3.98 -11.35
C ASP A 110 -0.67 4.57 -11.18
N VAL A 111 -1.09 4.74 -9.93
CA VAL A 111 -2.35 5.40 -9.57
C VAL A 111 -2.40 6.87 -9.99
N THR A 112 -1.29 7.43 -10.43
CA THR A 112 -1.24 8.77 -10.98
C THR A 112 -1.60 8.83 -12.45
N HIS A 113 -1.59 7.68 -13.14
CA HIS A 113 -1.94 7.58 -14.56
C HIS A 113 -3.45 7.60 -14.73
N ARG A 114 -3.95 8.36 -15.70
CA ARG A 114 -5.37 8.68 -15.83
C ARG A 114 -5.93 8.40 -17.18
N ALA A 115 -7.20 8.00 -17.20
CA ALA A 115 -7.98 8.05 -18.40
C ALA A 115 -8.14 9.52 -18.88
N PRO A 116 -8.27 9.76 -20.18
CA PRO A 116 -8.56 11.10 -20.69
C PRO A 116 -9.79 11.72 -20.02
N GLY A 117 -9.66 12.96 -19.54
CA GLY A 117 -10.73 13.68 -18.85
C GLY A 117 -10.71 13.59 -17.32
N GLN A 118 -9.89 12.73 -16.74
CA GLN A 118 -9.68 12.69 -15.28
C GLN A 118 -8.57 13.66 -14.87
N GLN A 119 -8.74 14.31 -13.72
CA GLN A 119 -7.74 15.24 -13.17
C GLN A 119 -7.42 14.90 -11.73
N ARG A 120 -6.13 14.82 -11.45
CA ARG A 120 -5.60 14.74 -10.10
C ARG A 120 -5.54 16.15 -9.50
N LEU A 121 -6.35 16.42 -8.50
CA LEU A 121 -6.40 17.68 -7.80
C LEU A 121 -5.78 17.58 -6.41
N ALA A 122 -5.17 18.66 -5.95
CA ALA A 122 -4.52 18.73 -4.64
C ALA A 122 -5.53 18.63 -3.50
N GLY A 123 -5.14 17.94 -2.45
CA GLY A 123 -5.89 17.84 -1.20
C GLY A 123 -6.97 16.77 -1.19
N ARG A 124 -7.59 16.63 -0.03
CA ARG A 124 -8.72 15.74 0.20
C ARG A 124 -9.92 16.20 -0.65
N HIS A 125 -10.73 15.24 -1.11
CA HIS A 125 -11.97 15.55 -1.84
C HIS A 125 -12.81 16.57 -1.05
N PRO A 126 -13.23 17.69 -1.66
CA PRO A 126 -13.85 18.81 -0.94
C PRO A 126 -15.10 18.44 -0.13
N GLN A 127 -15.87 17.47 -0.62
CA GLN A 127 -17.07 16.96 0.05
C GLN A 127 -16.78 15.72 0.92
N GLY A 128 -15.51 15.28 1.00
CA GLY A 128 -15.14 14.11 1.76
C GLY A 128 -15.74 12.79 1.25
N ASN A 129 -16.00 12.71 -0.05
CA ASN A 129 -16.57 11.50 -0.64
C ASN A 129 -15.68 10.29 -0.37
N SER A 130 -16.29 9.22 0.15
CA SER A 130 -15.62 7.93 0.36
C SER A 130 -15.02 7.43 -0.95
N TYR A 131 -13.86 6.75 -0.89
CA TYR A 131 -13.07 6.26 -2.02
C TYR A 131 -12.39 7.32 -2.90
N SER A 132 -12.53 8.60 -2.64
CA SER A 132 -12.13 9.66 -3.56
C SER A 132 -10.84 10.38 -3.20
N SER A 133 -10.25 10.11 -2.04
CA SER A 133 -9.01 10.76 -1.58
C SER A 133 -7.88 9.75 -1.40
N PHE A 134 -6.68 10.13 -1.84
CA PHE A 134 -5.53 9.24 -1.95
C PHE A 134 -4.22 9.91 -1.51
N ALA A 135 -3.26 9.09 -1.13
CA ALA A 135 -1.85 9.43 -1.07
C ALA A 135 -1.04 8.19 -1.44
N THR A 136 0.19 8.36 -1.91
CA THR A 136 1.02 7.24 -2.38
C THR A 136 2.38 7.24 -1.70
N PHE A 137 2.96 6.06 -1.57
CA PHE A 137 4.35 5.86 -1.17
C PHE A 137 4.88 4.56 -1.78
N ALA A 138 6.16 4.35 -1.66
CA ALA A 138 6.80 3.11 -2.11
C ALA A 138 7.72 2.57 -1.02
N ASP A 139 7.93 1.26 -1.03
CA ASP A 139 8.98 0.64 -0.24
C ASP A 139 10.37 0.92 -0.85
N PRO A 140 11.48 0.53 -0.20
CA PRO A 140 12.82 0.83 -0.71
C PRO A 140 13.16 0.25 -2.08
N ASP A 141 12.46 -0.81 -2.52
CA ASP A 141 12.63 -1.39 -3.85
C ASP A 141 11.72 -0.77 -4.91
N GLY A 142 10.72 0.03 -4.50
CA GLY A 142 9.75 0.66 -5.39
C GLY A 142 8.42 -0.07 -5.48
N ASN A 143 8.14 -1.09 -4.64
CA ASN A 143 6.78 -1.64 -4.55
C ASN A 143 5.82 -0.53 -4.11
N GLY A 144 4.76 -0.33 -4.89
CA GLY A 144 3.90 0.85 -4.79
C GLY A 144 2.67 0.64 -3.92
N TRP A 145 2.47 1.56 -2.99
CA TRP A 145 1.38 1.58 -2.05
C TRP A 145 0.50 2.81 -2.23
N VAL A 146 -0.78 2.62 -2.00
CA VAL A 146 -1.80 3.68 -2.03
C VAL A 146 -2.52 3.71 -0.70
N LEU A 147 -2.56 4.87 -0.06
CA LEU A 147 -3.55 5.15 0.98
C LEU A 147 -4.82 5.62 0.29
N GLN A 148 -5.96 5.06 0.68
CA GLN A 148 -7.27 5.49 0.21
C GLN A 148 -8.20 5.71 1.38
N GLU A 149 -8.85 6.87 1.42
CA GLU A 149 -9.85 7.16 2.44
C GLU A 149 -11.18 6.46 2.10
N ILE A 150 -11.63 5.59 3.01
CA ILE A 150 -12.94 4.98 2.94
C ILE A 150 -13.65 5.21 4.27
N THR A 151 -14.63 6.09 4.28
CA THR A 151 -15.46 6.41 5.44
C THR A 151 -16.76 5.65 5.45
N GLU A 152 -17.27 5.34 4.26
CA GLU A 152 -18.46 4.53 4.05
C GLU A 152 -18.21 3.55 2.90
N ARG A 153 -18.48 2.26 3.15
CA ARG A 153 -18.27 1.22 2.14
C ARG A 153 -19.46 1.09 1.20
N PHE A 154 -19.19 0.72 -0.04
CA PHE A 154 -20.23 0.34 -0.96
C PHE A 154 -21.03 -0.85 -0.45
N PRO A 155 -22.33 -0.96 -0.80
CA PRO A 155 -23.16 -2.12 -0.47
C PRO A 155 -22.48 -3.44 -0.90
N GLY A 156 -22.42 -4.39 0.01
CA GLY A 156 -21.82 -5.71 -0.25
C GLY A 156 -20.31 -5.81 0.04
N ARG A 157 -19.74 -4.77 0.61
CA ARG A 157 -18.31 -4.76 0.99
C ARG A 157 -18.10 -4.51 2.48
#